data_0fc0f940013c1106f1b62326c27c681a
#
_entry.id   0fc0f940013c1106f1b62326c27c681a
#
_cell.length_a   1.000
_cell.length_b   1.000
_cell.length_c   1.000
_cell.angle_alpha   90.00
_cell.angle_beta   90.00
_cell.angle_gamma   90.00
#
_symmetry.space_group_name_H-M   'P 1'
#
loop_
_entity.id
_entity.type
_entity.pdbx_description
1 polymer ?
#
loop_
_entity_poly.entity_id
_entity_poly.type
_entity_poly.pdbx_seq_one_letter_code
_entity_poly.pdbx_strand_id
1 'polypeptide(L)'
;VIAGRQQSTYDFWSLLEDRLAPYVSALVLQEAGKGDPVLANMRMQAVRSFPVLRVSSEAEQLAHAIIDGRGVPTEYPEDALHVAVAATAGVDFIVTWNFAHLNNPFTKMMIRQAVENQGYECPEIVTPDAFLGDET
;
A
#
# COMPACT_ATOMS: atom_id res chain seq x y z
N VAL A 1 -6.67 -17.89 11.15
CA VAL A 1 -6.37 -16.51 10.80
C VAL A 1 -5.58 -16.42 9.50
N ILE A 2 -4.49 -17.17 9.42
CA ILE A 2 -3.66 -17.17 8.20
C ILE A 2 -4.46 -17.72 7.01
N ALA A 3 -5.20 -18.80 7.21
CA ALA A 3 -6.03 -19.38 6.16
C ALA A 3 -7.13 -18.40 5.72
N GLY A 4 -7.73 -17.67 6.66
CA GLY A 4 -8.73 -16.66 6.34
C GLY A 4 -8.15 -15.52 5.51
N ARG A 5 -6.92 -15.07 5.82
CA ARG A 5 -6.25 -14.03 5.04
C ARG A 5 -5.88 -14.49 3.64
N GLN A 6 -5.46 -15.74 3.50
CA GLN A 6 -5.15 -16.32 2.20
C GLN A 6 -6.41 -16.39 1.33
N GLN A 7 -7.53 -16.78 1.91
CA GLN A 7 -8.80 -16.84 1.18
C GLN A 7 -9.25 -15.43 0.78
N SER A 8 -9.20 -14.47 1.68
CA SER A 8 -9.57 -13.09 1.39
C SER A 8 -8.69 -12.49 0.30
N THR A 9 -7.40 -12.77 0.32
CA THR A 9 -6.48 -12.30 -0.71
C THR A 9 -6.82 -12.92 -2.06
N TYR A 10 -7.10 -14.21 -2.09
CA TYR A 10 -7.49 -14.91 -3.31
C TYR A 10 -8.78 -14.32 -3.89
N ASP A 11 -9.78 -14.11 -3.05
CA ASP A 11 -11.06 -13.53 -3.46
C ASP A 11 -10.87 -12.09 -3.97
N PHE A 12 -9.99 -11.34 -3.32
CA PHE A 12 -9.66 -9.99 -3.74
C PHE A 12 -9.04 -9.96 -5.15
N TRP A 13 -8.15 -10.88 -5.48
CA TRP A 13 -7.56 -10.97 -6.80
C TRP A 13 -8.62 -11.20 -7.88
N SER A 14 -9.63 -11.99 -7.57
CA SER A 14 -10.74 -12.22 -8.49
C SER A 14 -11.57 -10.95 -8.72
N LEU A 15 -11.64 -10.07 -7.70
CA LEU A 15 -12.36 -8.81 -7.78
C LEU A 15 -11.62 -7.74 -8.59
N LEU A 16 -10.29 -7.79 -8.61
CA LEU A 16 -9.46 -6.76 -9.24
C LEU A 16 -9.83 -6.50 -10.69
N GLU A 17 -10.10 -7.56 -11.45
CA GLU A 17 -10.34 -7.43 -12.88
C GLU A 17 -11.64 -6.67 -13.19
N ASP A 18 -12.62 -6.74 -12.29
CA ASP A 18 -13.94 -6.21 -12.55
C ASP A 18 -14.17 -4.79 -12.03
N ARG A 19 -13.53 -4.42 -10.93
CA ARG A 19 -13.89 -3.20 -10.22
C ARG A 19 -12.77 -2.25 -9.91
N LEU A 20 -11.53 -2.70 -10.02
CA LEU A 20 -10.38 -1.92 -9.58
C LEU A 20 -9.36 -1.77 -10.69
N ALA A 21 -8.60 -0.67 -10.64
CA ALA A 21 -7.46 -0.45 -11.50
C ALA A 21 -6.20 -0.61 -10.67
N PRO A 22 -5.59 -1.81 -10.65
CA PRO A 22 -4.44 -2.07 -9.78
C PRO A 22 -3.16 -1.45 -10.30
N TYR A 23 -2.36 -0.94 -9.36
CA TYR A 23 -1.03 -0.43 -9.58
C TYR A 23 -0.08 -1.10 -8.61
N VAL A 24 1.20 -1.09 -8.92
CA VAL A 24 2.24 -1.57 -8.02
C VAL A 24 3.36 -0.54 -8.00
N SER A 25 3.95 -0.29 -6.83
CA SER A 25 5.08 0.62 -6.76
C SER A 25 6.38 -0.10 -7.09
N ALA A 26 7.39 0.66 -7.50
CA ALA A 26 8.73 0.14 -7.71
C ALA A 26 9.28 -0.50 -6.42
N LEU A 27 8.88 0.02 -5.25
CA LEU A 27 9.25 -0.53 -3.95
C LEU A 27 8.70 -1.94 -3.75
N VAL A 28 7.43 -2.15 -4.10
CA VAL A 28 6.78 -3.46 -3.98
C VAL A 28 7.46 -4.48 -4.90
N LEU A 29 7.81 -4.07 -6.10
CA LEU A 29 8.55 -4.95 -7.01
C LEU A 29 9.90 -5.37 -6.45
N GLN A 30 10.61 -4.43 -5.84
CA GLN A 30 11.89 -4.70 -5.21
C GLN A 30 11.75 -5.69 -4.06
N GLU A 31 10.75 -5.51 -3.22
CA GLU A 31 10.48 -6.41 -2.09
C GLU A 31 10.01 -7.78 -2.58
N ALA A 32 9.16 -7.81 -3.59
CA ALA A 32 8.60 -9.05 -4.13
C ALA A 32 9.67 -9.96 -4.74
N GLY A 33 10.76 -9.38 -5.22
CA GLY A 33 11.87 -10.13 -5.80
C GLY A 33 12.84 -10.72 -4.80
N LYS A 34 12.63 -10.50 -3.50
CA LYS A 34 13.54 -10.99 -2.45
C LYS A 34 13.07 -12.33 -1.88
N GLY A 35 13.99 -13.03 -1.24
CA GLY A 35 13.70 -14.27 -0.54
C GLY A 35 13.79 -15.49 -1.44
N ASP A 36 13.00 -16.53 -1.13
CA ASP A 36 12.97 -17.78 -1.88
C ASP A 36 12.70 -17.51 -3.37
N PRO A 37 13.60 -17.97 -4.28
CA PRO A 37 13.46 -17.68 -5.71
C PRO A 37 12.12 -18.14 -6.31
N VAL A 38 11.59 -19.26 -5.87
CA VAL A 38 10.31 -19.79 -6.39
C VAL A 38 9.16 -18.86 -5.98
N LEU A 39 9.10 -18.49 -4.71
CA LEU A 39 8.05 -17.60 -4.20
C LEU A 39 8.21 -16.20 -4.77
N ALA A 40 9.44 -15.70 -4.89
CA ALA A 40 9.71 -14.40 -5.49
C ALA A 40 9.21 -14.35 -6.94
N ASN A 41 9.48 -15.39 -7.71
CA ASN A 41 9.02 -15.47 -9.09
C ASN A 41 7.49 -15.48 -9.18
N MET A 42 6.83 -16.22 -8.31
CA MET A 42 5.36 -16.25 -8.27
C MET A 42 4.77 -14.88 -7.96
N ARG A 43 5.37 -14.17 -6.99
CA ARG A 43 4.92 -12.81 -6.65
C ARG A 43 5.12 -11.84 -7.80
N MET A 44 6.26 -11.90 -8.47
CA MET A 44 6.55 -11.04 -9.62
C MET A 44 5.59 -11.29 -10.77
N GLN A 45 5.26 -12.55 -11.03
CA GLN A 45 4.30 -12.87 -12.09
C GLN A 45 2.89 -12.37 -11.76
N ALA A 46 2.51 -12.43 -10.49
CA ALA A 46 1.18 -11.98 -10.07
C ALA A 46 0.94 -10.50 -10.36
N VAL A 47 1.97 -9.66 -10.28
CA VAL A 47 1.86 -8.21 -10.47
C VAL A 47 2.42 -7.72 -11.81
N ARG A 48 2.87 -8.62 -12.64
CA ARG A 48 3.60 -8.32 -13.87
C ARG A 48 2.84 -7.42 -14.85
N SER A 49 1.53 -7.55 -14.91
CA SER A 49 0.70 -6.77 -15.82
C SER A 49 0.28 -5.42 -15.25
N PHE A 50 0.58 -5.13 -13.98
CA PHE A 50 0.15 -3.89 -13.35
C PHE A 50 1.08 -2.74 -13.73
N PRO A 51 0.54 -1.55 -13.99
CA PRO A 51 1.38 -0.37 -14.16
C PRO A 51 2.22 -0.10 -12.91
N VAL A 52 3.46 0.36 -13.12
CA VAL A 52 4.41 0.57 -12.04
C VAL A 52 4.48 2.04 -11.66
N LEU A 53 4.25 2.35 -10.40
CA LEU A 53 4.40 3.69 -9.86
C LEU A 53 5.85 3.91 -9.43
N ARG A 54 6.44 5.00 -9.91
CA ARG A 54 7.82 5.34 -9.60
C ARG A 54 7.92 6.12 -8.29
N VAL A 55 9.07 6.02 -7.66
CA VAL A 55 9.39 6.85 -6.49
C VAL A 55 9.94 8.17 -6.99
N SER A 56 9.10 9.21 -6.97
CA SER A 56 9.48 10.55 -7.41
C SER A 56 10.16 11.33 -6.28
N SER A 57 10.78 12.46 -6.62
CA SER A 57 11.33 13.34 -5.59
C SER A 57 10.22 13.93 -4.71
N GLU A 58 9.05 14.18 -5.26
CA GLU A 58 7.87 14.62 -4.50
C GLU A 58 7.43 13.55 -3.50
N ALA A 59 7.47 12.28 -3.89
CA ALA A 59 7.15 11.18 -2.99
C ALA A 59 8.17 11.10 -1.84
N GLU A 60 9.44 11.27 -2.12
CA GLU A 60 10.47 11.29 -1.08
C GLU A 60 10.25 12.44 -0.09
N GLN A 61 9.93 13.63 -0.58
CA GLN A 61 9.64 14.79 0.27
C GLN A 61 8.40 14.55 1.14
N LEU A 62 7.36 13.98 0.55
CA LEU A 62 6.14 13.65 1.30
C LEU A 62 6.41 12.58 2.35
N ALA A 63 7.23 11.58 2.05
CA ALA A 63 7.61 10.56 3.01
C ALA A 63 8.31 11.17 4.23
N HIS A 64 9.20 12.13 4.02
CA HIS A 64 9.84 12.85 5.12
C HIS A 64 8.81 13.61 5.96
N ALA A 65 7.84 14.26 5.32
CA ALA A 65 6.78 14.97 6.04
C ALA A 65 5.92 14.02 6.88
N ILE A 66 5.64 12.81 6.37
CA ILE A 66 4.88 11.81 7.11
C ILE A 66 5.64 11.35 8.36
N ILE A 67 6.94 11.13 8.24
CA ILE A 67 7.78 10.74 9.37
C ILE A 67 7.87 11.90 10.39
N ASP A 68 8.11 13.11 9.93
CA ASP A 68 8.19 14.28 10.79
C ASP A 68 6.87 14.54 11.51
N GLY A 69 5.75 14.25 10.87
CA GLY A 69 4.42 14.34 11.46
C GLY A 69 4.05 13.14 12.32
N ARG A 70 4.97 12.21 12.54
CA ARG A 70 4.79 11.00 13.36
C ARG A 70 3.71 10.06 12.85
N GLY A 71 3.43 10.10 11.55
CA GLY A 71 2.53 9.14 10.92
C GLY A 71 3.13 7.75 10.84
N VAL A 72 4.47 7.69 10.66
CA VAL A 72 5.22 6.43 10.60
C VAL A 72 6.48 6.60 11.45
N PRO A 73 6.85 5.58 12.26
CA PRO A 73 8.10 5.63 13.03
C PRO A 73 9.32 5.76 12.12
N THR A 74 10.36 6.42 12.64
CA THR A 74 11.60 6.62 11.89
C THR A 74 12.32 5.32 11.54
N GLU A 75 12.04 4.25 12.28
CA GLU A 75 12.59 2.92 12.01
C GLU A 75 12.01 2.25 10.76
N TYR A 76 10.89 2.76 10.24
CA TYR A 76 10.17 2.15 9.12
C TYR A 76 9.96 3.16 7.98
N PRO A 77 11.06 3.69 7.40
CA PRO A 77 10.93 4.72 6.37
C PRO A 77 10.24 4.22 5.09
N GLU A 78 10.33 2.91 4.81
CA GLU A 78 9.66 2.34 3.64
C GLU A 78 8.14 2.46 3.74
N ASP A 79 7.58 2.33 4.95
CA ASP A 79 6.13 2.46 5.13
C ASP A 79 5.64 3.85 4.73
N ALA A 80 6.38 4.89 5.14
CA ALA A 80 6.07 6.26 4.75
C ALA A 80 6.20 6.45 3.24
N LEU A 81 7.19 5.84 2.64
CA LEU A 81 7.43 5.95 1.21
C LEU A 81 6.33 5.26 0.39
N HIS A 82 5.82 4.12 0.85
CA HIS A 82 4.67 3.47 0.20
C HIS A 82 3.45 4.40 0.16
N VAL A 83 3.14 5.04 1.28
CA VAL A 83 2.03 6.00 1.34
C VAL A 83 2.29 7.19 0.42
N ALA A 84 3.50 7.72 0.46
CA ALA A 84 3.86 8.89 -0.33
C ALA A 84 3.79 8.63 -1.84
N VAL A 85 4.24 7.47 -2.29
CA VAL A 85 4.15 7.09 -3.70
C VAL A 85 2.69 7.04 -4.14
N ALA A 86 1.83 6.42 -3.35
CA ALA A 86 0.40 6.32 -3.66
C ALA A 86 -0.26 7.70 -3.68
N ALA A 87 0.01 8.54 -2.68
CA ALA A 87 -0.59 9.86 -2.57
C ALA A 87 -0.18 10.78 -3.73
N THR A 88 1.11 10.80 -4.08
CA THR A 88 1.60 11.65 -5.16
C THR A 88 1.13 11.16 -6.53
N ALA A 89 0.82 9.90 -6.67
CA ALA A 89 0.27 9.33 -7.89
C ALA A 89 -1.25 9.48 -7.99
N GLY A 90 -1.91 9.93 -6.94
CA GLY A 90 -3.37 10.10 -6.94
C GLY A 90 -4.16 8.80 -6.83
N VAL A 91 -3.57 7.78 -6.23
CA VAL A 91 -4.22 6.49 -6.01
C VAL A 91 -5.22 6.59 -4.87
N ASP A 92 -6.37 5.94 -5.01
CA ASP A 92 -7.45 6.03 -4.03
C ASP A 92 -7.22 5.14 -2.80
N PHE A 93 -6.64 3.96 -2.98
CA PHE A 93 -6.49 2.97 -1.91
C PHE A 93 -5.08 2.39 -1.88
N ILE A 94 -4.62 2.11 -0.66
CA ILE A 94 -3.48 1.23 -0.42
C ILE A 94 -4.03 -0.03 0.22
N VAL A 95 -3.76 -1.18 -0.39
CA VAL A 95 -4.25 -2.47 0.10
C VAL A 95 -3.09 -3.22 0.73
N THR A 96 -3.21 -3.54 2.01
CA THR A 96 -2.11 -4.14 2.76
C THR A 96 -2.62 -4.97 3.94
N TRP A 97 -1.85 -5.99 4.32
CA TRP A 97 -2.04 -6.70 5.59
C TRP A 97 -1.18 -6.15 6.72
N ASN A 98 -0.44 -5.05 6.49
CA ASN A 98 0.41 -4.43 7.50
C ASN A 98 -0.44 -3.63 8.50
N PHE A 99 -0.87 -4.29 9.57
CA PHE A 99 -1.72 -3.66 10.59
C PHE A 99 -0.94 -2.79 11.57
N ALA A 100 0.29 -3.18 11.89
CA ALA A 100 1.04 -2.53 12.97
C ALA A 100 1.41 -1.09 12.64
N HIS A 101 1.79 -0.83 11.40
CA HIS A 101 2.34 0.47 11.01
C HIS A 101 1.40 1.33 10.19
N LEU A 102 0.48 0.72 9.43
CA LEU A 102 -0.33 1.46 8.48
C LEU A 102 -1.83 1.40 8.77
N ASN A 103 -2.31 0.42 9.53
CA ASN A 103 -3.74 0.21 9.73
C ASN A 103 -4.22 0.45 11.17
N ASN A 104 -3.51 1.26 11.93
CA ASN A 104 -3.93 1.71 13.26
C ASN A 104 -4.71 3.03 13.10
N PRO A 105 -5.85 3.24 13.79
CA PRO A 105 -6.64 4.47 13.63
C PRO A 105 -5.86 5.75 13.92
N PHE A 106 -5.03 5.76 14.95
CA PHE A 106 -4.22 6.94 15.27
C PHE A 106 -3.16 7.19 14.22
N THR A 107 -2.49 6.14 13.76
CA THR A 107 -1.51 6.22 12.69
C THR A 107 -2.14 6.74 11.41
N LYS A 108 -3.32 6.23 11.03
CA LYS A 108 -4.04 6.69 9.85
C LYS A 108 -4.36 8.18 9.93
N MET A 109 -4.77 8.66 11.10
CA MET A 109 -5.10 10.07 11.29
C MET A 109 -3.86 10.94 11.13
N MET A 110 -2.73 10.54 11.71
CA MET A 110 -1.47 11.27 11.61
C MET A 110 -0.93 11.30 10.18
N ILE A 111 -1.02 10.16 9.49
CA ILE A 111 -0.63 10.07 8.08
C ILE A 111 -1.49 11.00 7.23
N ARG A 112 -2.80 10.94 7.41
CA ARG A 112 -3.74 11.78 6.65
C ARG A 112 -3.41 13.26 6.86
N GLN A 113 -3.19 13.66 8.07
CA GLN A 113 -2.88 15.06 8.39
C GLN A 113 -1.59 15.52 7.71
N ALA A 114 -0.54 14.69 7.77
CA ALA A 114 0.73 15.01 7.13
C ALA A 114 0.59 15.12 5.60
N VAL A 115 -0.15 14.19 4.99
CA VAL A 115 -0.36 14.18 3.55
C VAL A 115 -1.17 15.39 3.10
N GLU A 116 -2.26 15.70 3.80
CA GLU A 116 -3.12 16.83 3.45
C GLU A 116 -2.41 18.17 3.66
N ASN A 117 -1.56 18.27 4.68
CA ASN A 117 -0.77 19.48 4.92
C ASN A 117 0.21 19.76 3.78
N GLN A 118 0.61 18.76 3.03
CA GLN A 118 1.47 18.90 1.87
C GLN A 118 0.70 19.11 0.56
N GLY A 119 -0.62 19.22 0.63
CA GLY A 119 -1.46 19.50 -0.53
C GLY A 119 -1.91 18.28 -1.32
N TYR A 120 -1.78 17.07 -0.78
CA TYR A 120 -2.22 15.85 -1.44
C TYR A 120 -3.46 15.28 -0.75
N GLU A 121 -4.21 14.48 -1.49
CA GLU A 121 -5.27 13.66 -0.91
C GLU A 121 -4.64 12.38 -0.37
N CYS A 122 -5.03 11.99 0.85
CA CYS A 122 -4.50 10.79 1.47
C CYS A 122 -5.25 9.56 0.94
N PRO A 123 -4.54 8.57 0.38
CA PRO A 123 -5.19 7.32 0.01
C PRO A 123 -5.73 6.63 1.26
N GLU A 124 -6.82 5.91 1.10
CA GLU A 124 -7.39 5.12 2.18
C GLU A 124 -6.60 3.82 2.32
N ILE A 125 -6.16 3.51 3.55
CA ILE A 125 -5.37 2.31 3.82
C ILE A 125 -6.34 1.23 4.30
N VAL A 126 -6.42 0.14 3.56
CA VAL A 126 -7.39 -0.92 3.81
C VAL A 126 -6.74 -2.29 3.68
N THR A 127 -7.42 -3.29 4.20
CA THR A 127 -7.03 -4.70 4.00
C THR A 127 -7.82 -5.28 2.83
N PRO A 128 -7.35 -6.36 2.20
CA PRO A 128 -8.05 -6.96 1.06
C PRO A 128 -9.50 -7.34 1.35
N ASP A 129 -9.78 -7.81 2.56
CA ASP A 129 -11.14 -8.21 2.95
C ASP A 129 -12.12 -7.04 3.05
N ALA A 130 -11.63 -5.80 3.14
CA ALA A 130 -12.48 -4.63 3.20
C ALA A 130 -13.34 -4.49 1.94
N PHE A 131 -12.87 -4.99 0.80
CA PHE A 131 -13.62 -4.94 -0.45
C PHE A 131 -14.61 -6.10 -0.60
N LEU A 132 -14.56 -7.09 0.27
CA LEU A 132 -15.33 -8.32 0.17
C LEU A 132 -16.49 -8.38 1.16
N GLY A 133 -16.47 -7.57 2.20
CA GLY A 133 -17.31 -7.71 3.37
C GLY A 133 -18.76 -7.28 3.22
N ASP A 134 -19.13 -6.58 2.16
CA ASP A 134 -20.43 -5.93 2.05
C ASP A 134 -21.36 -6.57 1.03
N GLU A 135 -21.17 -7.84 0.73
CA GLU A 135 -22.02 -8.54 -0.21
C GLU A 135 -23.23 -9.22 0.44
N THR A 136 -23.56 -8.78 1.61
CA THR A 136 -24.75 -9.30 2.31
C THR A 136 -25.96 -8.44 2.04
#